data_5c99039ba403ddb15f263a8348df3894
#
_entry.id   5c99039ba403ddb15f263a8348df3894
#
_cell.length_a   1.000
_cell.length_b   1.000
_cell.length_c   1.000
_cell.angle_alpha   90.00
_cell.angle_beta   90.00
_cell.angle_gamma   90.00
#
_symmetry.space_group_name_H-M   'P 1'
#
loop_
_entity.id
_entity.type
_entity.pdbx_description
1 polymer ?
#
loop_
_entity_poly.entity_id
_entity_poly.type
_entity_poly.pdbx_seq_one_letter_code
_entity_poly.pdbx_strand_id
1 'polypeptide(L)'
;MKKVLTIALLSLLAAPAALAAGPAETFQAKCAACHGKDGKGQSDMAKKLGVKDLTVTKLSVAEVEKVITNGRGKMTPWKGKLSDAEISALAKWVAGGLK
;
A
#
# COMPACT_ATOMS: atom_id res chain seq x y z
N MET A 1 -38.10 35.21 13.14
CA MET A 1 -37.65 34.80 13.03
C MET A 1 -36.96 33.98 12.78
N LYS A 2 -36.50 33.72 12.77
CA LYS A 2 -35.96 33.16 12.49
C LYS A 2 -35.20 32.34 12.26
N LYS A 3 -34.71 32.08 12.11
CA LYS A 3 -34.06 31.47 11.87
C LYS A 3 -33.36 30.61 11.62
N VAL A 4 -32.80 30.32 11.47
CA VAL A 4 -32.18 29.66 11.27
C VAL A 4 -31.45 28.91 11.08
N LEU A 5 -30.98 28.60 10.93
CA LEU A 5 -30.22 27.99 10.71
C LEU A 5 -29.61 27.11 10.48
N THR A 6 -29.14 26.87 10.18
CA THR A 6 -28.56 26.20 9.97
C THR A 6 -27.83 25.45 9.82
N ILE A 7 -27.38 25.20 9.59
CA ILE A 7 -26.70 24.66 9.46
C ILE A 7 -26.01 23.82 9.20
N ALA A 8 -25.62 23.53 8.99
CA ALA A 8 -25.03 22.97 8.76
C ALA A 8 -24.42 22.18 8.61
N LEU A 9 -24.06 21.93 8.53
CA LEU A 9 -23.49 21.31 8.37
C LEU A 9 -22.80 20.55 8.10
N LEU A 10 -22.43 20.46 7.97
CA LEU A 10 -21.84 19.96 7.80
C LEU A 10 -21.21 19.11 7.49
N SER A 11 -20.90 19.03 7.12
CA SER A 11 -20.38 18.38 6.71
C SER A 11 -19.53 17.73 6.80
N LEU A 12 -19.21 17.47 6.88
CA LEU A 12 -18.40 17.02 7.01
C LEU A 12 -17.93 16.10 6.79
N LEU A 13 -17.84 15.90 6.65
CA LEU A 13 -17.58 15.06 6.37
C LEU A 13 -16.63 14.50 5.68
N ALA A 14 -16.35 14.59 5.03
CA ALA A 14 -15.24 14.36 4.19
C ALA A 14 -14.08 13.70 4.85
N ALA A 15 -14.03 13.70 6.03
CA ALA A 15 -12.98 13.02 6.75
C ALA A 15 -12.62 11.65 6.21
N PRO A 16 -13.55 10.86 5.67
CA PRO A 16 -13.19 9.53 5.18
C PRO A 16 -12.05 9.52 4.19
N ALA A 17 -12.00 10.51 3.34
CA ALA A 17 -10.93 10.57 2.36
C ALA A 17 -9.57 10.69 3.02
N ALA A 18 -9.51 11.42 4.11
CA ALA A 18 -8.27 11.63 4.83
C ALA A 18 -7.82 10.39 5.59
N LEU A 19 -8.72 9.45 5.78
CA LEU A 19 -8.39 8.23 6.52
C LEU A 19 -7.85 7.13 5.66
N ALA A 20 -7.84 7.32 4.35
CA ALA A 20 -7.25 6.32 3.45
C ALA A 20 -5.76 6.21 3.75
N ALA A 21 -5.30 5.01 3.98
CA ALA A 21 -3.89 4.78 4.21
C ALA A 21 -3.11 5.02 2.94
N GLY A 22 -1.98 5.69 3.05
CA GLY A 22 -1.06 5.82 1.95
C GLY A 22 -0.30 4.53 1.71
N PRO A 23 0.46 4.46 0.60
CA PRO A 23 1.20 3.24 0.28
C PRO A 23 2.23 2.88 1.34
N ALA A 24 2.88 3.85 1.97
CA ALA A 24 3.85 3.56 3.02
C ALA A 24 3.18 2.86 4.21
N GLU A 25 2.03 3.34 4.63
CA GLU A 25 1.28 2.73 5.74
C GLU A 25 0.78 1.35 5.36
N THR A 26 0.28 1.19 4.14
CA THR A 26 -0.17 -0.11 3.66
C THR A 26 0.98 -1.10 3.65
N PHE A 27 2.13 -0.67 3.17
CA PHE A 27 3.33 -1.52 3.14
C PHE A 27 3.70 -1.98 4.55
N GLN A 28 3.75 -1.06 5.51
CA GLN A 28 4.11 -1.42 6.89
C GLN A 28 3.10 -2.40 7.50
N ALA A 29 1.84 -2.24 7.20
CA ALA A 29 0.81 -3.08 7.78
C ALA A 29 0.71 -4.46 7.12
N LYS A 30 0.98 -4.55 5.82
CA LYS A 30 0.65 -5.74 5.03
C LYS A 30 1.85 -6.43 4.40
N CYS A 31 2.93 -5.74 4.18
CA CYS A 31 4.05 -6.25 3.39
C CYS A 31 5.35 -6.39 4.18
N ALA A 32 5.52 -5.57 5.20
CA ALA A 32 6.78 -5.51 5.94
C ALA A 32 7.13 -6.81 6.66
N ALA A 33 6.12 -7.62 7.03
CA ALA A 33 6.37 -8.88 7.70
C ALA A 33 7.31 -9.77 6.90
N CYS A 34 7.19 -9.75 5.57
CA CYS A 34 8.04 -10.55 4.69
C CYS A 34 9.16 -9.72 4.08
N HIS A 35 8.87 -8.46 3.70
CA HIS A 35 9.84 -7.63 2.98
C HIS A 35 10.76 -6.81 3.89
N GLY A 36 10.45 -6.74 5.19
CA GLY A 36 11.16 -5.89 6.12
C GLY A 36 10.56 -4.48 6.15
N LYS A 37 10.74 -3.79 7.26
CA LYS A 37 10.18 -2.43 7.42
C LYS A 37 10.76 -1.45 6.41
N ASP A 38 12.02 -1.63 6.04
CA ASP A 38 12.70 -0.77 5.06
C ASP A 38 12.63 -1.35 3.65
N GLY A 39 11.98 -2.50 3.47
CA GLY A 39 11.84 -3.14 2.17
C GLY A 39 13.11 -3.74 1.60
N LYS A 40 14.17 -3.81 2.41
CA LYS A 40 15.47 -4.28 1.92
C LYS A 40 15.65 -5.79 1.95
N GLY A 41 14.67 -6.51 2.47
CA GLY A 41 14.75 -7.96 2.49
C GLY A 41 15.82 -8.50 3.43
N GLN A 42 16.12 -7.79 4.51
CA GLN A 42 17.21 -8.18 5.42
C GLN A 42 16.75 -8.79 6.73
N SER A 43 15.44 -8.85 6.96
CA SER A 43 14.91 -9.53 8.15
C SER A 43 15.12 -11.04 8.02
N ASP A 44 15.07 -11.75 9.14
CA ASP A 44 15.19 -13.20 9.12
C ASP A 44 14.13 -13.85 8.25
N MET A 45 12.89 -13.37 8.35
CA MET A 45 11.80 -13.88 7.54
C MET A 45 12.05 -13.60 6.05
N ALA A 46 12.51 -12.39 5.72
CA ALA A 46 12.81 -12.02 4.34
C ALA A 46 13.88 -12.92 3.75
N LYS A 47 14.93 -13.19 4.51
CA LYS A 47 16.01 -14.07 4.05
C LYS A 47 15.52 -15.48 3.85
N LYS A 48 14.68 -15.96 4.74
CA LYS A 48 14.09 -17.30 4.63
C LYS A 48 13.26 -17.43 3.36
N LEU A 49 12.51 -16.39 3.02
CA LEU A 49 11.64 -16.41 1.86
C LEU A 49 12.35 -16.01 0.56
N GLY A 50 13.59 -15.56 0.66
CA GLY A 50 14.34 -15.16 -0.52
C GLY A 50 13.84 -13.86 -1.15
N VAL A 51 13.25 -12.97 -0.35
CA VAL A 51 12.76 -11.69 -0.88
C VAL A 51 13.92 -10.77 -1.18
N LYS A 52 13.74 -9.98 -2.23
CA LYS A 52 14.77 -9.08 -2.70
C LYS A 52 14.63 -7.69 -2.12
N ASP A 53 15.68 -6.90 -2.23
CA ASP A 53 15.69 -5.51 -1.82
C ASP A 53 14.79 -4.70 -2.76
N LEU A 54 13.67 -4.21 -2.25
CA LEU A 54 12.71 -3.45 -3.05
C LEU A 54 13.15 -2.01 -3.29
N THR A 55 14.12 -1.52 -2.51
CA THR A 55 14.60 -0.13 -2.67
C THR A 55 15.38 0.05 -3.97
N VAL A 56 15.83 -1.06 -4.55
CA VAL A 56 16.62 -1.04 -5.79
C VAL A 56 15.97 -1.86 -6.89
N THR A 57 14.68 -2.10 -6.78
CA THR A 57 13.97 -2.87 -7.80
C THR A 57 14.01 -2.17 -9.14
N LYS A 58 14.11 -2.98 -10.20
CA LYS A 58 14.07 -2.48 -11.57
C LYS A 58 12.76 -2.82 -12.26
N LEU A 59 11.82 -3.37 -11.51
CA LEU A 59 10.51 -3.69 -12.07
C LEU A 59 9.74 -2.40 -12.36
N SER A 60 8.97 -2.42 -13.44
CA SER A 60 8.09 -1.31 -13.79
C SER A 60 6.89 -1.28 -12.84
N VAL A 61 6.17 -0.16 -12.84
CA VAL A 61 4.94 -0.05 -12.05
C VAL A 61 3.98 -1.18 -12.42
N ALA A 62 3.81 -1.43 -13.72
CA ALA A 62 2.89 -2.47 -14.18
C ALA A 62 3.30 -3.86 -13.72
N GLU A 63 4.61 -4.14 -13.72
CA GLU A 63 5.11 -5.42 -13.24
C GLU A 63 4.91 -5.59 -11.73
N VAL A 64 5.18 -4.54 -10.96
CA VAL A 64 4.95 -4.58 -9.51
C VAL A 64 3.46 -4.76 -9.22
N GLU A 65 2.61 -4.04 -9.94
CA GLU A 65 1.16 -4.16 -9.79
C GLU A 65 0.69 -5.59 -10.03
N LYS A 66 1.21 -6.21 -11.06
CA LYS A 66 0.88 -7.59 -11.40
C LYS A 66 1.31 -8.56 -10.30
N VAL A 67 2.50 -8.38 -9.76
CA VAL A 67 3.00 -9.23 -8.68
C VAL A 67 2.16 -9.08 -7.42
N ILE A 68 1.80 -7.85 -7.06
CA ILE A 68 0.97 -7.62 -5.88
C ILE A 68 -0.42 -8.25 -6.10
N THR A 69 -0.98 -8.04 -7.27
CA THR A 69 -2.34 -8.53 -7.56
C THR A 69 -2.41 -10.05 -7.57
N ASN A 70 -1.49 -10.69 -8.23
CA ASN A 70 -1.55 -12.13 -8.50
C ASN A 70 -0.66 -12.98 -7.61
N GLY A 71 0.24 -12.37 -6.86
CA GLY A 71 1.21 -13.10 -6.08
C GLY A 71 2.34 -13.64 -6.96
N ARG A 72 3.34 -14.19 -6.32
CA ARG A 72 4.50 -14.74 -7.03
C ARG A 72 5.27 -15.64 -6.07
N GLY A 73 5.44 -16.92 -6.40
CA GLY A 73 6.11 -17.85 -5.52
C GLY A 73 5.43 -17.91 -4.16
N LYS A 74 6.16 -17.60 -3.11
CA LYS A 74 5.62 -17.61 -1.74
C LYS A 74 4.83 -16.35 -1.39
N MET A 75 4.84 -15.36 -2.25
CA MET A 75 4.06 -14.15 -2.03
C MET A 75 2.61 -14.39 -2.38
N THR A 76 1.71 -14.16 -1.43
CA THR A 76 0.29 -14.35 -1.66
C THR A 76 -0.29 -13.25 -2.53
N PRO A 77 -1.34 -13.55 -3.32
CA PRO A 77 -2.01 -12.51 -4.09
C PRO A 77 -2.83 -11.60 -3.20
N TRP A 78 -2.83 -10.32 -3.52
CA TRP A 78 -3.57 -9.30 -2.77
C TRP A 78 -4.86 -8.86 -3.44
N LYS A 79 -5.16 -9.41 -4.62
CA LYS A 79 -6.43 -9.14 -5.27
C LYS A 79 -7.57 -9.50 -4.32
N GLY A 80 -8.51 -8.57 -4.16
CA GLY A 80 -9.64 -8.79 -3.26
C GLY A 80 -9.35 -8.48 -1.80
N LYS A 81 -8.08 -8.35 -1.43
CA LYS A 81 -7.68 -7.98 -0.06
C LYS A 81 -7.33 -6.51 0.03
N LEU A 82 -6.86 -5.94 -1.06
CA LEU A 82 -6.61 -4.52 -1.23
C LEU A 82 -7.43 -4.07 -2.43
N SER A 83 -7.87 -2.83 -2.43
CA SER A 83 -8.56 -2.28 -3.58
C SER A 83 -7.59 -2.09 -4.74
N ASP A 84 -8.13 -1.98 -5.95
CA ASP A 84 -7.31 -1.71 -7.13
C ASP A 84 -6.54 -0.40 -6.97
N ALA A 85 -7.17 0.61 -6.37
CA ALA A 85 -6.52 1.90 -6.13
C ALA A 85 -5.37 1.76 -5.14
N GLU A 86 -5.55 0.97 -4.09
CA GLU A 86 -4.49 0.72 -3.12
C GLU A 86 -3.33 -0.04 -3.75
N ILE A 87 -3.63 -1.03 -4.56
CA ILE A 87 -2.60 -1.80 -5.27
C ILE A 87 -1.84 -0.89 -6.23
N SER A 88 -2.55 -0.05 -6.97
CA SER A 88 -1.92 0.88 -7.91
C SER A 88 -0.99 1.85 -7.21
N ALA A 89 -1.44 2.45 -6.11
CA ALA A 89 -0.63 3.37 -5.34
C ALA A 89 0.61 2.68 -4.75
N LEU A 90 0.41 1.48 -4.23
CA LEU A 90 1.50 0.69 -3.66
C LEU A 90 2.53 0.32 -4.73
N ALA A 91 2.06 -0.06 -5.90
CA ALA A 91 2.95 -0.43 -7.01
C ALA A 91 3.82 0.75 -7.44
N LYS A 92 3.24 1.93 -7.53
CA LYS A 92 4.00 3.14 -7.88
C LYS A 92 5.06 3.45 -6.83
N TRP A 93 4.69 3.33 -5.58
CA TRP A 93 5.58 3.60 -4.46
C TRP A 93 6.74 2.60 -4.42
N VAL A 94 6.44 1.31 -4.57
CA VAL A 94 7.47 0.26 -4.58
C VAL A 94 8.38 0.40 -5.80
N ALA A 95 7.81 0.60 -6.98
CA ALA A 95 8.60 0.75 -8.21
C ALA A 95 9.50 1.98 -8.14
N GLY A 96 9.12 2.98 -7.35
CA GLY A 96 9.93 4.17 -7.13
C GLY A 96 11.01 4.00 -6.06
N GLY A 97 11.19 2.80 -5.53
CA GLY A 97 12.18 2.52 -4.50
C GLY A 97 11.70 2.85 -3.10
N LEU A 98 10.41 2.71 -2.87
CA LEU A 98 9.75 3.00 -1.59
C LEU A 98 9.75 4.50 -1.26
N LYS A 99 9.46 5.29 -2.26
CA LYS A 99 9.41 6.76 -2.12
C LYS A 99 8.14 7.36 -2.70
#